data_64bd661d100cf1890cb9936d328e3623
#
_entry.id   64bd661d100cf1890cb9936d328e3623
#
_cell.length_a   1.000
_cell.length_b   1.000
_cell.length_c   1.000
_cell.angle_alpha   90.00
_cell.angle_beta   90.00
_cell.angle_gamma   90.00
#
_symmetry.space_group_name_H-M   'P 1'
#
loop_
_entity.id
_entity.type
_entity.pdbx_description
1 polymer ?
#
loop_
_entity_poly.entity_id
_entity_poly.type
_entity_poly.pdbx_seq_one_letter_code
_entity_poly.pdbx_strand_id
1 'polypeptide(L)'
;MKKAISMAMAAALALSAGATTVPVMADDVTELTIWSPTDTEAIEAWWEEKLAEWNKENPDIQVKREAIDRSDSYAYDNKIATAQTSNDLPDIFYVDGPQVSYYAANGLTVPLDDYFTEEDQKDFVDSAITQNTYDGHLYAIGATESSVAFYYNKDYLKECGVDVEDLDSRTIDNPITWSELAEIAEKCTTEDYVGTHIIMDHGEGLPYALEPMYLSAGKDYISEDGTEADGYVNSRSE
;
A
#
# COMPACT_ATOMS: atom_id res chain seq x y z
N MET A 1 8.06 8.43 -29.95
CA MET A 1 7.82 8.41 -31.39
C MET A 1 6.35 8.55 -31.78
N LYS A 2 5.34 8.19 -30.94
CA LYS A 2 3.90 8.39 -31.24
C LYS A 2 3.44 9.86 -31.17
N LYS A 3 4.09 10.72 -30.38
CA LYS A 3 3.76 12.17 -30.29
C LYS A 3 4.14 12.99 -31.53
N ALA A 4 5.06 12.51 -32.36
CA ALA A 4 5.50 13.24 -33.57
C ALA A 4 4.57 13.03 -34.81
N ILE A 5 3.74 11.98 -34.78
CA ILE A 5 2.87 11.63 -35.91
C ILE A 5 1.53 12.40 -35.84
N SER A 6 1.05 12.76 -34.67
CA SER A 6 -0.18 13.56 -34.50
C SER A 6 -0.01 15.03 -34.90
N MET A 7 1.17 15.57 -34.78
CA MET A 7 1.45 16.96 -35.19
C MET A 7 1.55 17.17 -36.72
N ALA A 8 1.87 16.13 -37.49
CA ALA A 8 2.01 16.23 -38.93
C ALA A 8 0.66 16.20 -39.70
N MET A 9 -0.40 15.71 -39.10
CA MET A 9 -1.73 15.65 -39.75
C MET A 9 -2.58 16.90 -39.56
N ALA A 10 -2.30 17.71 -38.53
CA ALA A 10 -3.03 18.98 -38.31
C ALA A 10 -2.58 20.12 -39.17
N ALA A 11 -1.39 20.06 -39.80
CA ALA A 11 -0.81 21.14 -40.59
C ALA A 11 -1.27 21.13 -42.08
N ALA A 12 -1.95 20.07 -42.56
CA ALA A 12 -2.30 19.92 -43.97
C ALA A 12 -3.70 20.42 -44.36
N LEU A 13 -4.54 20.87 -43.41
CA LEU A 13 -5.94 21.25 -43.63
C LEU A 13 -6.23 22.76 -43.47
N ALA A 14 -5.21 23.61 -43.26
CA ALA A 14 -5.39 25.05 -42.96
C ALA A 14 -5.04 26.00 -44.12
N LEU A 15 -5.03 25.57 -45.37
CA LEU A 15 -4.62 26.40 -46.53
C LEU A 15 -5.75 26.80 -47.48
N SER A 16 -7.02 26.85 -47.03
CA SER A 16 -8.09 27.38 -47.87
C SER A 16 -9.21 28.06 -47.08
N ALA A 17 -8.94 29.24 -46.51
CA ALA A 17 -9.91 30.34 -46.34
C ALA A 17 -9.20 31.51 -45.65
N GLY A 18 -9.08 32.62 -46.37
CA GLY A 18 -8.49 33.85 -45.88
C GLY A 18 -9.38 34.52 -44.82
N ALA A 19 -9.13 34.19 -43.59
CA ALA A 19 -9.45 35.02 -42.45
C ALA A 19 -8.32 34.80 -41.44
N THR A 20 -7.59 35.84 -41.09
CA THR A 20 -6.56 35.83 -40.04
C THR A 20 -7.22 35.64 -38.68
N THR A 21 -7.66 34.44 -38.40
CA THR A 21 -7.87 34.01 -37.02
C THR A 21 -6.52 33.55 -36.49
N VAL A 22 -5.95 34.32 -35.58
CA VAL A 22 -4.85 33.84 -34.73
C VAL A 22 -5.36 32.53 -34.13
N PRO A 23 -4.68 31.39 -34.36
CA PRO A 23 -5.07 30.19 -33.65
C PRO A 23 -4.85 30.46 -32.14
N VAL A 24 -5.91 30.54 -31.37
CA VAL A 24 -5.82 30.35 -29.96
C VAL A 24 -5.34 28.89 -29.86
N MET A 25 -4.05 28.69 -29.53
CA MET A 25 -3.56 27.38 -29.10
C MET A 25 -4.45 27.03 -27.92
N ALA A 26 -5.25 26.00 -28.05
CA ALA A 26 -5.85 25.40 -26.90
C ALA A 26 -4.67 25.00 -26.01
N ASP A 27 -4.58 25.54 -24.81
CA ASP A 27 -3.59 25.12 -23.85
C ASP A 27 -3.76 23.60 -23.73
N ASP A 28 -2.68 22.84 -24.01
CA ASP A 28 -2.70 21.38 -23.98
C ASP A 28 -2.89 20.97 -22.52
N VAL A 29 -4.12 20.65 -22.15
CA VAL A 29 -4.45 20.13 -20.81
C VAL A 29 -3.74 18.79 -20.64
N THR A 30 -2.91 18.67 -19.61
CA THR A 30 -2.29 17.41 -19.24
C THR A 30 -3.30 16.58 -18.45
N GLU A 31 -3.65 15.40 -18.93
CA GLU A 31 -4.48 14.44 -18.18
C GLU A 31 -3.57 13.44 -17.49
N LEU A 32 -3.75 13.28 -16.16
CA LEU A 32 -3.10 12.27 -15.34
C LEU A 32 -4.14 11.24 -14.85
N THR A 33 -3.72 10.01 -14.79
CA THR A 33 -4.56 8.89 -14.33
C THR A 33 -4.04 8.32 -13.02
N ILE A 34 -4.95 8.10 -12.07
CA ILE A 34 -4.68 7.40 -10.81
C ILE A 34 -5.45 6.09 -10.81
N TRP A 35 -4.77 4.98 -10.53
CA TRP A 35 -5.42 3.72 -10.18
C TRP A 35 -5.33 3.48 -8.69
N SER A 36 -6.47 3.17 -8.09
CA SER A 36 -6.53 2.78 -6.68
C SER A 36 -7.61 1.73 -6.47
N PRO A 37 -7.52 0.92 -5.41
CA PRO A 37 -8.62 0.04 -5.03
C PRO A 37 -9.89 0.82 -4.72
N THR A 38 -11.05 0.18 -4.88
CA THR A 38 -12.30 0.65 -4.26
C THR A 38 -12.20 0.56 -2.74
N ASP A 39 -12.87 1.47 -2.07
CA ASP A 39 -12.86 1.56 -0.61
C ASP A 39 -14.29 1.78 -0.08
N THR A 40 -14.43 2.20 1.17
CA THR A 40 -15.71 2.54 1.77
C THR A 40 -16.37 3.72 1.05
N GLU A 41 -17.69 3.80 1.12
CA GLU A 41 -18.46 4.89 0.53
C GLU A 41 -17.95 6.28 0.97
N ALA A 42 -17.49 6.41 2.21
CA ALA A 42 -16.94 7.66 2.74
C ALA A 42 -15.62 8.06 2.07
N ILE A 43 -14.74 7.09 1.80
CA ILE A 43 -13.45 7.32 1.12
C ILE A 43 -13.68 7.60 -0.37
N GLU A 44 -14.62 6.90 -1.01
CA GLU A 44 -15.00 7.19 -2.39
C GLU A 44 -15.54 8.63 -2.55
N ALA A 45 -16.42 9.08 -1.64
CA ALA A 45 -16.93 10.45 -1.64
C ALA A 45 -15.82 11.49 -1.39
N TRP A 46 -14.86 11.18 -0.52
CA TRP A 46 -13.67 12.01 -0.30
C TRP A 46 -12.81 12.15 -1.56
N TRP A 47 -12.61 11.06 -2.30
CA TRP A 47 -11.89 11.10 -3.58
C TRP A 47 -12.58 11.99 -4.60
N GLU A 48 -13.89 11.86 -4.76
CA GLU A 48 -14.68 12.69 -5.68
C GLU A 48 -14.54 14.18 -5.34
N GLU A 49 -14.66 14.53 -4.06
CA GLU A 49 -14.49 15.92 -3.59
C GLU A 49 -13.08 16.45 -3.88
N LYS A 50 -12.04 15.70 -3.48
CA LYS A 50 -10.66 16.17 -3.60
C LYS A 50 -10.18 16.28 -5.05
N LEU A 51 -10.58 15.36 -5.91
CA LEU A 51 -10.28 15.46 -7.34
C LEU A 51 -11.01 16.64 -7.99
N ALA A 52 -12.26 16.91 -7.60
CA ALA A 52 -13.00 18.06 -8.10
C ALA A 52 -12.35 19.39 -7.67
N GLU A 53 -11.89 19.50 -6.41
CA GLU A 53 -11.13 20.64 -5.90
C GLU A 53 -9.83 20.83 -6.70
N TRP A 54 -9.01 19.77 -6.80
CA TRP A 54 -7.75 19.81 -7.53
C TRP A 54 -7.94 20.24 -8.99
N ASN A 55 -8.84 19.61 -9.71
CA ASN A 55 -9.08 19.88 -11.12
C ASN A 55 -9.60 21.31 -11.37
N LYS A 56 -10.32 21.87 -10.41
CA LYS A 56 -10.77 23.26 -10.47
C LYS A 56 -9.63 24.27 -10.25
N GLU A 57 -8.70 23.93 -9.35
CA GLU A 57 -7.56 24.79 -9.01
C GLU A 57 -6.43 24.68 -10.03
N ASN A 58 -6.34 23.55 -10.73
CA ASN A 58 -5.30 23.25 -11.71
C ASN A 58 -5.91 22.97 -13.10
N PRO A 59 -6.42 23.98 -13.80
CA PRO A 59 -7.12 23.79 -15.07
C PRO A 59 -6.23 23.16 -16.17
N ASP A 60 -4.92 23.35 -16.10
CA ASP A 60 -3.95 22.85 -17.09
C ASP A 60 -3.51 21.40 -16.80
N ILE A 61 -3.84 20.86 -15.60
CA ILE A 61 -3.51 19.49 -15.18
C ILE A 61 -4.74 18.85 -14.58
N GLN A 62 -5.38 17.98 -15.34
CA GLN A 62 -6.59 17.30 -14.90
C GLN A 62 -6.27 15.87 -14.46
N VAL A 63 -6.75 15.50 -13.29
CA VAL A 63 -6.53 14.16 -12.69
C VAL A 63 -7.82 13.36 -12.77
N LYS A 64 -7.72 12.12 -13.24
CA LYS A 64 -8.81 11.14 -13.28
C LYS A 64 -8.41 9.93 -12.44
N ARG A 65 -9.32 9.46 -11.62
CA ARG A 65 -9.14 8.21 -10.85
C ARG A 65 -9.97 7.10 -11.44
N GLU A 66 -9.38 5.94 -11.59
CA GLU A 66 -10.06 4.69 -11.83
C GLU A 66 -10.04 3.87 -10.53
N ALA A 67 -11.20 3.68 -9.92
CA ALA A 67 -11.39 2.82 -8.77
C ALA A 67 -11.55 1.37 -9.25
N ILE A 68 -10.69 0.47 -8.77
CA ILE A 68 -10.63 -0.92 -9.19
C ILE A 68 -11.17 -1.80 -8.08
N ASP A 69 -12.16 -2.62 -8.40
CA ASP A 69 -12.79 -3.51 -7.43
C ASP A 69 -11.78 -4.52 -6.84
N ARG A 70 -11.80 -4.67 -5.52
CA ARG A 70 -11.03 -5.66 -4.74
C ARG A 70 -11.89 -6.84 -4.27
N SER A 71 -13.01 -7.10 -4.87
CA SER A 71 -13.87 -8.25 -4.52
C SER A 71 -13.15 -9.60 -4.72
N ASP A 72 -12.17 -9.64 -5.62
CA ASP A 72 -11.16 -10.68 -5.71
C ASP A 72 -9.84 -10.11 -5.16
N SER A 73 -9.25 -10.77 -4.17
CA SER A 73 -8.03 -10.34 -3.47
C SER A 73 -6.85 -10.00 -4.39
N TYR A 74 -6.85 -10.52 -5.61
CA TYR A 74 -5.79 -10.30 -6.59
C TYR A 74 -6.20 -9.47 -7.81
N ALA A 75 -7.45 -9.00 -7.90
CA ALA A 75 -7.94 -8.31 -9.08
C ALA A 75 -7.12 -7.05 -9.39
N TYR A 76 -6.77 -6.29 -8.36
CA TYR A 76 -5.97 -5.08 -8.49
C TYR A 76 -4.53 -5.39 -8.95
N ASP A 77 -3.86 -6.34 -8.30
CA ASP A 77 -2.48 -6.72 -8.63
C ASP A 77 -2.39 -7.33 -10.03
N ASN A 78 -3.35 -8.17 -10.40
CA ASN A 78 -3.46 -8.73 -11.74
C ASN A 78 -3.64 -7.64 -12.81
N LYS A 79 -4.38 -6.59 -12.51
CA LYS A 79 -4.51 -5.44 -13.42
C LYS A 79 -3.18 -4.73 -13.61
N ILE A 80 -2.46 -4.43 -12.53
CA ILE A 80 -1.11 -3.83 -12.60
C ILE A 80 -0.16 -4.71 -13.41
N ALA A 81 -0.11 -6.03 -13.11
CA ALA A 81 0.73 -6.97 -13.84
C ALA A 81 0.40 -7.05 -15.33
N THR A 82 -0.89 -6.99 -15.68
CA THR A 82 -1.33 -6.96 -17.07
C THR A 82 -0.93 -5.67 -17.77
N ALA A 83 -1.13 -4.54 -17.11
CA ALA A 83 -0.76 -3.22 -17.64
C ALA A 83 0.76 -3.06 -17.81
N GLN A 84 1.54 -3.65 -16.90
CA GLN A 84 3.00 -3.73 -17.03
C GLN A 84 3.40 -4.40 -18.34
N THR A 85 2.80 -5.55 -18.67
CA THR A 85 3.14 -6.30 -19.89
C THR A 85 2.66 -5.60 -21.17
N SER A 86 1.59 -4.84 -21.12
CA SER A 86 1.04 -4.07 -22.24
C SER A 86 1.60 -2.65 -22.36
N ASN A 87 2.43 -2.21 -21.40
CA ASN A 87 2.95 -0.84 -21.28
C ASN A 87 1.83 0.21 -21.24
N ASP A 88 0.79 -0.09 -20.45
CA ASP A 88 -0.43 0.71 -20.28
C ASP A 88 -0.68 1.02 -18.79
N LEU A 89 0.40 1.24 -18.03
CA LEU A 89 0.32 1.66 -16.63
C LEU A 89 -0.23 3.08 -16.53
N PRO A 90 -0.98 3.40 -15.47
CA PRO A 90 -1.40 4.76 -15.16
C PRO A 90 -0.19 5.63 -14.77
N ASP A 91 -0.41 6.94 -14.65
CA ASP A 91 0.62 7.86 -14.17
C ASP A 91 0.91 7.67 -12.69
N ILE A 92 -0.11 7.33 -11.91
CA ILE A 92 -0.03 7.08 -10.47
C ILE A 92 -0.85 5.83 -10.15
N PHE A 93 -0.34 4.98 -9.26
CA PHE A 93 -1.10 3.84 -8.77
C PHE A 93 -0.78 3.53 -7.31
N TYR A 94 -1.75 2.97 -6.62
CA TYR A 94 -1.56 2.46 -5.27
C TYR A 94 -0.75 1.17 -5.29
N VAL A 95 0.07 0.98 -4.29
CA VAL A 95 0.89 -0.21 -4.13
C VAL A 95 0.94 -0.58 -2.65
N ASP A 96 0.84 -1.87 -2.36
CA ASP A 96 1.10 -2.35 -1.00
C ASP A 96 2.60 -2.28 -0.71
N GLY A 97 2.95 -1.84 0.50
CA GLY A 97 4.34 -1.58 0.90
C GLY A 97 5.32 -2.71 0.57
N PRO A 98 5.01 -3.98 0.84
CA PRO A 98 5.89 -5.10 0.52
C PRO A 98 6.26 -5.21 -0.97
N GLN A 99 5.47 -4.63 -1.86
CA GLN A 99 5.69 -4.68 -3.31
C GLN A 99 6.50 -3.50 -3.86
N VAL A 100 6.70 -2.44 -3.07
CA VAL A 100 7.42 -1.22 -3.52
C VAL A 100 8.80 -1.55 -4.09
N SER A 101 9.60 -2.34 -3.36
CA SER A 101 10.93 -2.75 -3.80
C SER A 101 10.91 -3.53 -5.13
N TYR A 102 9.90 -4.39 -5.32
CA TYR A 102 9.71 -5.13 -6.57
C TYR A 102 9.43 -4.19 -7.74
N TYR A 103 8.53 -3.22 -7.59
CA TYR A 103 8.20 -2.26 -8.65
C TYR A 103 9.36 -1.32 -8.95
N ALA A 104 10.08 -0.86 -7.92
CA ALA A 104 11.27 -0.04 -8.06
C ALA A 104 12.39 -0.78 -8.82
N ALA A 105 12.72 -2.01 -8.39
CA ALA A 105 13.76 -2.83 -9.02
C ALA A 105 13.45 -3.16 -10.50
N ASN A 106 12.18 -3.25 -10.87
CA ASN A 106 11.74 -3.52 -12.24
C ASN A 106 11.49 -2.26 -13.07
N GLY A 107 11.77 -1.07 -12.53
CA GLY A 107 11.64 0.20 -13.24
C GLY A 107 10.19 0.60 -13.55
N LEU A 108 9.22 0.14 -12.75
CA LEU A 108 7.80 0.45 -12.90
C LEU A 108 7.44 1.76 -12.18
N THR A 109 8.21 2.12 -11.17
CA THR A 109 8.13 3.37 -10.43
C THR A 109 9.42 4.16 -10.58
N VAL A 110 9.37 5.45 -10.31
CA VAL A 110 10.51 6.35 -10.39
C VAL A 110 10.86 6.89 -9.00
N PRO A 111 12.14 7.26 -8.74
CA PRO A 111 12.51 7.91 -7.49
C PRO A 111 11.76 9.23 -7.30
N LEU A 112 11.36 9.51 -6.07
CA LEU A 112 10.61 10.70 -5.68
C LEU A 112 11.45 11.72 -4.89
N ASP A 113 12.74 11.45 -4.67
CA ASP A 113 13.63 12.26 -3.83
C ASP A 113 13.70 13.73 -4.27
N ASP A 114 13.65 14.01 -5.57
CA ASP A 114 13.66 15.37 -6.10
C ASP A 114 12.37 16.16 -5.80
N TYR A 115 11.29 15.47 -5.45
CA TYR A 115 9.95 16.04 -5.22
C TYR A 115 9.53 15.97 -3.75
N PHE A 116 10.14 15.06 -2.97
CA PHE A 116 9.86 14.81 -1.56
C PHE A 116 11.14 14.98 -0.77
N THR A 117 11.31 16.16 -0.19
CA THR A 117 12.52 16.50 0.56
C THR A 117 12.57 15.76 1.90
N GLU A 118 13.77 15.69 2.52
CA GLU A 118 13.89 15.15 3.88
C GLU A 118 13.00 15.87 4.91
N GLU A 119 12.64 17.12 4.68
CA GLU A 119 11.72 17.86 5.56
C GLU A 119 10.28 17.37 5.38
N ASP A 120 9.85 17.10 4.15
CA ASP A 120 8.53 16.55 3.86
C ASP A 120 8.40 15.13 4.47
N GLN A 121 9.46 14.33 4.41
CA GLN A 121 9.49 12.98 4.96
C GLN A 121 9.32 12.93 6.48
N LYS A 122 9.68 13.98 7.22
CA LYS A 122 9.52 14.04 8.69
C LYS A 122 8.06 14.06 9.15
N ASP A 123 7.12 14.36 8.27
CA ASP A 123 5.69 14.35 8.57
C ASP A 123 5.10 12.92 8.54
N PHE A 124 5.89 11.94 8.10
CA PHE A 124 5.53 10.53 8.03
C PHE A 124 6.16 9.73 9.18
N VAL A 125 5.52 8.62 9.53
CA VAL A 125 6.13 7.66 10.47
C VAL A 125 7.31 6.94 9.80
N ASP A 126 8.33 6.62 10.59
CA ASP A 126 9.58 6.02 10.10
C ASP A 126 9.35 4.72 9.31
N SER A 127 8.38 3.89 9.72
CA SER A 127 8.02 2.65 9.04
C SER A 127 7.54 2.90 7.61
N ALA A 128 6.71 3.94 7.40
CA ALA A 128 6.22 4.30 6.08
C ALA A 128 7.35 4.76 5.15
N ILE A 129 8.34 5.50 5.67
CA ILE A 129 9.51 5.90 4.87
C ILE A 129 10.38 4.68 4.56
N THR A 130 10.67 3.85 5.56
CA THR A 130 11.51 2.64 5.39
C THR A 130 10.92 1.69 4.37
N GLN A 131 9.62 1.39 4.47
CA GLN A 131 8.92 0.46 3.58
C GLN A 131 8.88 0.95 2.13
N ASN A 132 8.84 2.27 1.92
CA ASN A 132 8.76 2.91 0.61
C ASN A 132 10.13 3.27 0.01
N THR A 133 11.22 2.89 0.66
CA THR A 133 12.60 3.14 0.23
C THR A 133 13.22 1.87 -0.36
N TYR A 134 13.82 1.99 -1.53
CA TYR A 134 14.57 0.94 -2.19
C TYR A 134 15.91 1.49 -2.69
N ASP A 135 17.02 0.78 -2.42
CA ASP A 135 18.40 1.18 -2.78
C ASP A 135 18.74 2.63 -2.39
N GLY A 136 18.21 3.07 -1.23
CA GLY A 136 18.45 4.40 -0.67
C GLY A 136 17.60 5.54 -1.26
N HIS A 137 16.63 5.23 -2.11
CA HIS A 137 15.74 6.19 -2.75
C HIS A 137 14.27 5.94 -2.39
N LEU A 138 13.49 7.01 -2.22
CA LEU A 138 12.06 6.93 -1.99
C LEU A 138 11.30 6.68 -3.31
N TYR A 139 10.47 5.65 -3.38
CA TYR A 139 9.71 5.29 -4.60
C TYR A 139 8.20 5.37 -4.44
N ALA A 140 7.71 5.46 -3.21
CA ALA A 140 6.29 5.64 -2.93
C ALA A 140 6.10 6.52 -1.70
N ILE A 141 4.88 7.03 -1.52
CA ILE A 141 4.48 7.83 -0.36
C ILE A 141 3.41 7.06 0.39
N GLY A 142 3.63 6.83 1.68
CA GLY A 142 2.69 6.10 2.52
C GLY A 142 1.38 6.87 2.67
N ALA A 143 0.30 6.36 2.09
CA ALA A 143 -1.04 6.91 2.26
C ALA A 143 -1.71 6.42 3.55
N THR A 144 -1.40 5.19 3.96
CA THR A 144 -1.88 4.56 5.19
C THR A 144 -0.78 3.70 5.79
N GLU A 145 -0.83 3.52 7.09
CA GLU A 145 0.04 2.60 7.83
C GLU A 145 -0.82 1.70 8.70
N SER A 146 -0.41 0.46 8.91
CA SER A 146 -1.14 -0.50 9.71
C SER A 146 -0.22 -1.31 10.63
N SER A 147 -0.81 -1.92 11.64
CA SER A 147 -0.11 -2.81 12.56
C SER A 147 -0.97 -4.01 12.92
N VAL A 148 -0.32 -5.07 13.34
CA VAL A 148 -0.99 -6.29 13.82
C VAL A 148 -1.11 -6.25 15.33
N ALA A 149 -2.30 -6.57 15.86
CA ALA A 149 -2.54 -6.67 17.29
C ALA A 149 -3.59 -7.74 17.60
N PHE A 150 -3.57 -8.26 18.82
CA PHE A 150 -4.63 -9.11 19.30
C PHE A 150 -5.75 -8.26 19.92
N TYR A 151 -6.96 -8.47 19.45
CA TYR A 151 -8.18 -8.02 20.12
C TYR A 151 -8.67 -9.12 21.06
N TYR A 152 -9.13 -8.76 22.24
CA TYR A 152 -9.66 -9.73 23.20
C TYR A 152 -10.97 -9.27 23.83
N ASN A 153 -11.84 -10.24 24.09
CA ASN A 153 -13.10 -10.02 24.80
C ASN A 153 -12.86 -10.10 26.30
N LYS A 154 -12.88 -8.94 26.97
CA LYS A 154 -12.58 -8.83 28.41
C LYS A 154 -13.52 -9.63 29.28
N ASP A 155 -14.81 -9.67 28.94
CA ASP A 155 -15.80 -10.39 29.74
C ASP A 155 -15.60 -11.89 29.62
N TYR A 156 -15.35 -12.40 28.42
CA TYR A 156 -15.07 -13.81 28.18
C TYR A 156 -13.76 -14.25 28.86
N LEU A 157 -12.71 -13.45 28.79
CA LEU A 157 -11.45 -13.74 29.47
C LEU A 157 -11.64 -13.85 31.02
N LYS A 158 -12.46 -12.97 31.60
CA LYS A 158 -12.81 -13.03 33.02
C LYS A 158 -13.59 -14.33 33.38
N GLU A 159 -14.52 -14.75 32.52
CA GLU A 159 -15.24 -16.00 32.68
C GLU A 159 -14.30 -17.23 32.65
N CYS A 160 -13.25 -17.16 31.80
CA CYS A 160 -12.16 -18.16 31.79
C CYS A 160 -11.23 -18.06 33.01
N GLY A 161 -11.41 -17.05 33.88
CA GLY A 161 -10.55 -16.79 35.04
C GLY A 161 -9.18 -16.25 34.70
N VAL A 162 -9.08 -15.51 33.59
CA VAL A 162 -7.88 -14.74 33.19
C VAL A 162 -7.87 -13.40 33.93
N ASP A 163 -6.71 -12.96 34.39
CA ASP A 163 -6.52 -11.64 34.98
C ASP A 163 -6.43 -10.60 33.89
N VAL A 164 -7.57 -9.96 33.61
CA VAL A 164 -7.67 -8.93 32.56
C VAL A 164 -6.99 -7.64 32.99
N GLU A 165 -6.87 -7.34 34.29
CA GLU A 165 -6.20 -6.15 34.79
C GLU A 165 -4.69 -6.27 34.55
N ASP A 166 -4.12 -7.46 34.71
CA ASP A 166 -2.74 -7.72 34.32
C ASP A 166 -2.53 -7.52 32.81
N LEU A 167 -3.39 -8.08 31.97
CA LEU A 167 -3.31 -7.91 30.52
C LEU A 167 -3.41 -6.42 30.11
N ASP A 168 -4.34 -5.66 30.69
CA ASP A 168 -4.50 -4.23 30.42
C ASP A 168 -3.29 -3.41 30.86
N SER A 169 -2.47 -3.92 31.77
CA SER A 169 -1.26 -3.27 32.26
C SER A 169 -0.02 -3.53 31.41
N ARG A 170 -0.11 -4.45 30.45
CA ARG A 170 1.03 -4.81 29.60
C ARG A 170 1.42 -3.65 28.67
N THR A 171 2.71 -3.52 28.42
CA THR A 171 3.31 -2.46 27.61
C THR A 171 4.33 -3.08 26.66
N ILE A 172 4.91 -2.26 25.79
CA ILE A 172 6.00 -2.67 24.90
C ILE A 172 7.24 -3.16 25.68
N ASP A 173 7.46 -2.65 26.89
CA ASP A 173 8.59 -3.05 27.74
C ASP A 173 8.29 -4.31 28.57
N ASN A 174 7.02 -4.68 28.67
CA ASN A 174 6.54 -5.88 29.36
C ASN A 174 5.38 -6.51 28.56
N PRO A 175 5.64 -7.00 27.34
CA PRO A 175 4.61 -7.57 26.49
C PRO A 175 4.13 -8.93 27.04
N ILE A 176 2.96 -9.36 26.56
CA ILE A 176 2.54 -10.76 26.72
C ILE A 176 3.46 -11.64 25.86
N THR A 177 3.87 -12.78 26.40
CA THR A 177 4.66 -13.76 25.64
C THR A 177 3.76 -14.70 24.84
N TRP A 178 4.31 -15.34 23.81
CA TRP A 178 3.60 -16.37 23.05
C TRP A 178 3.17 -17.55 23.89
N SER A 179 3.96 -17.92 24.92
CA SER A 179 3.61 -18.98 25.88
C SER A 179 2.42 -18.57 26.73
N GLU A 180 2.40 -17.37 27.28
CA GLU A 180 1.25 -16.84 28.05
C GLU A 180 -0.01 -16.76 27.18
N LEU A 181 0.12 -16.32 25.92
CA LEU A 181 -0.98 -16.30 24.97
C LEU A 181 -1.55 -17.72 24.73
N ALA A 182 -0.67 -18.71 24.54
CA ALA A 182 -1.07 -20.10 24.36
C ALA A 182 -1.77 -20.65 25.57
N GLU A 183 -1.29 -20.37 26.80
CA GLU A 183 -1.94 -20.79 28.07
C GLU A 183 -3.34 -20.15 28.21
N ILE A 184 -3.48 -18.88 27.89
CA ILE A 184 -4.77 -18.17 27.87
C ILE A 184 -5.71 -18.81 26.84
N ALA A 185 -5.21 -19.07 25.65
CA ALA A 185 -5.98 -19.69 24.58
C ALA A 185 -6.48 -21.09 24.96
N GLU A 186 -5.60 -21.93 25.53
CA GLU A 186 -5.98 -23.26 26.03
C GLU A 186 -7.07 -23.18 27.12
N LYS A 187 -6.89 -22.27 28.07
CA LYS A 187 -7.82 -22.05 29.18
C LYS A 187 -9.21 -21.59 28.72
N CYS A 188 -9.26 -20.82 27.64
CA CYS A 188 -10.49 -20.28 27.09
C CYS A 188 -11.07 -21.10 25.92
N THR A 189 -10.45 -22.22 25.56
CA THR A 189 -11.00 -23.13 24.56
C THR A 189 -12.03 -24.07 25.19
N THR A 190 -13.19 -24.18 24.55
CA THR A 190 -14.30 -25.08 24.96
C THR A 190 -14.78 -25.89 23.76
N GLU A 191 -15.86 -26.66 23.92
CA GLU A 191 -16.51 -27.34 22.79
C GLU A 191 -17.12 -26.35 21.78
N ASP A 192 -17.53 -25.16 22.23
CA ASP A 192 -18.22 -24.15 21.42
C ASP A 192 -17.30 -23.02 20.94
N TYR A 193 -16.14 -22.80 21.58
CA TYR A 193 -15.26 -21.66 21.32
C TYR A 193 -13.80 -22.08 21.23
N VAL A 194 -13.07 -21.43 20.34
CA VAL A 194 -11.60 -21.47 20.30
C VAL A 194 -11.03 -20.27 21.06
N GLY A 195 -10.03 -20.51 21.89
CA GLY A 195 -9.46 -19.50 22.79
C GLY A 195 -8.67 -18.41 22.06
N THR A 196 -8.19 -18.68 20.86
CA THR A 196 -7.58 -17.67 19.96
C THR A 196 -7.78 -18.04 18.50
N HIS A 197 -7.76 -17.05 17.66
CA HIS A 197 -7.77 -17.22 16.21
C HIS A 197 -6.71 -16.32 15.60
N ILE A 198 -5.80 -16.90 14.85
CA ILE A 198 -4.83 -16.16 14.03
C ILE A 198 -5.34 -16.21 12.60
N ILE A 199 -5.32 -15.07 11.91
CA ILE A 199 -5.72 -14.99 10.50
C ILE A 199 -4.78 -15.89 9.70
N MET A 200 -5.36 -16.92 9.07
CA MET A 200 -4.65 -17.88 8.23
C MET A 200 -5.17 -17.74 6.80
N ASP A 201 -5.02 -16.55 6.25
CA ASP A 201 -5.43 -16.26 4.89
C ASP A 201 -4.37 -16.73 3.87
N HIS A 202 -4.70 -16.68 2.60
CA HIS A 202 -3.78 -16.97 1.52
C HIS A 202 -3.06 -15.69 1.05
N GLY A 203 -1.88 -15.84 0.44
CA GLY A 203 -1.11 -14.73 -0.06
C GLY A 203 -0.43 -13.91 1.04
N GLU A 204 -0.45 -12.60 0.93
CA GLU A 204 0.26 -11.68 1.82
C GLU A 204 -0.28 -11.65 3.27
N GLY A 205 -1.55 -11.97 3.48
CA GLY A 205 -2.16 -11.95 4.81
C GLY A 205 -1.53 -12.95 5.79
N LEU A 206 -1.08 -14.11 5.32
CA LEU A 206 -0.47 -15.12 6.19
C LEU A 206 0.91 -14.68 6.73
N PRO A 207 1.89 -14.29 5.91
CA PRO A 207 3.17 -13.78 6.42
C PRO A 207 2.96 -12.55 7.30
N TYR A 208 2.11 -11.61 6.94
CA TYR A 208 1.79 -10.43 7.72
C TYR A 208 1.27 -10.76 9.14
N ALA A 209 0.38 -11.76 9.27
CA ALA A 209 -0.15 -12.19 10.56
C ALA A 209 0.88 -12.96 11.40
N LEU A 210 1.82 -13.68 10.79
CA LEU A 210 2.82 -14.51 11.48
C LEU A 210 4.16 -13.81 11.73
N GLU A 211 4.45 -12.74 11.01
CA GLU A 211 5.71 -12.00 11.12
C GLU A 211 6.06 -11.59 12.56
N PRO A 212 5.13 -11.11 13.40
CA PRO A 212 5.43 -10.80 14.80
C PRO A 212 6.00 -11.99 15.57
N MET A 213 5.64 -13.22 15.21
CA MET A 213 6.18 -14.44 15.87
C MET A 213 7.64 -14.66 15.50
N TYR A 214 8.00 -14.47 14.24
CA TYR A 214 9.39 -14.63 13.77
C TYR A 214 10.29 -13.53 14.30
N LEU A 215 9.85 -12.27 14.18
CA LEU A 215 10.60 -11.11 14.66
C LEU A 215 10.84 -11.16 16.17
N SER A 216 9.84 -11.54 16.95
CA SER A 216 9.97 -11.67 18.42
C SER A 216 10.89 -12.82 18.84
N ALA A 217 11.12 -13.80 17.98
CA ALA A 217 12.10 -14.86 18.17
C ALA A 217 13.52 -14.47 17.65
N GLY A 218 13.72 -13.21 17.22
CA GLY A 218 14.97 -12.74 16.64
C GLY A 218 15.25 -13.34 15.25
N LYS A 219 14.19 -13.64 14.50
CA LYS A 219 14.25 -14.20 13.14
C LYS A 219 13.55 -13.27 12.17
N ASP A 220 13.91 -13.42 10.90
CA ASP A 220 13.28 -12.70 9.80
C ASP A 220 13.11 -13.67 8.61
N TYR A 221 12.47 -13.23 7.54
CA TYR A 221 12.33 -14.00 6.29
C TYR A 221 13.61 -14.01 5.48
N ILE A 222 14.38 -12.95 5.57
CA ILE A 222 15.65 -12.77 4.85
C ILE A 222 16.74 -12.25 5.78
N SER A 223 18.00 -12.37 5.36
CA SER A 223 19.14 -11.74 6.05
C SER A 223 19.02 -10.22 6.07
N GLU A 224 19.69 -9.58 7.03
CA GLU A 224 19.71 -8.11 7.16
C GLU A 224 20.21 -7.39 5.88
N ASP A 225 21.10 -8.03 5.14
CA ASP A 225 21.62 -7.54 3.86
C ASP A 225 20.76 -7.92 2.64
N GLY A 226 19.64 -8.63 2.87
CA GLY A 226 18.70 -9.02 1.82
C GLY A 226 19.18 -10.11 0.86
N THR A 227 20.31 -10.76 1.15
CA THR A 227 20.96 -11.70 0.20
C THR A 227 20.62 -13.17 0.43
N GLU A 228 20.17 -13.52 1.63
CA GLU A 228 19.90 -14.90 2.02
C GLU A 228 18.50 -15.04 2.64
N ALA A 229 17.72 -15.98 2.15
CA ALA A 229 16.41 -16.36 2.69
C ALA A 229 16.41 -17.76 3.34
N ASP A 230 17.36 -18.64 2.95
CA ASP A 230 17.42 -20.01 3.45
C ASP A 230 17.86 -20.08 4.91
N GLY A 231 17.14 -20.87 5.69
CA GLY A 231 17.41 -21.09 7.10
C GLY A 231 16.84 -20.04 8.07
N TYR A 232 16.31 -18.94 7.59
CA TYR A 232 15.77 -17.88 8.46
C TYR A 232 14.40 -18.23 9.03
N VAL A 233 13.45 -18.66 8.21
CA VAL A 233 12.10 -19.00 8.64
C VAL A 233 11.99 -20.42 9.23
N ASN A 234 12.79 -21.36 8.75
CA ASN A 234 12.72 -22.77 9.15
C ASN A 234 13.62 -23.14 10.34
N SER A 235 14.32 -22.18 10.92
CA SER A 235 15.12 -22.42 12.12
C SER A 235 14.20 -22.55 13.34
N ARG A 236 14.32 -23.62 14.11
CA ARG A 236 13.61 -23.73 15.39
C ARG A 236 14.16 -22.68 16.36
N SER A 237 13.25 -21.92 16.99
CA SER A 237 13.61 -21.18 18.20
C SER A 237 14.00 -22.23 19.27
N GLU A 238 15.21 -22.19 19.76
CA GLU A 238 15.62 -22.93 20.95
C GLU A 238 14.97 -22.36 22.21
#